data_1a973b687ae21af6fd7419e3311a5a7f
#
_entry.id   1a973b687ae21af6fd7419e3311a5a7f
#
_cell.length_a   1.000
_cell.length_b   1.000
_cell.length_c   1.000
_cell.angle_alpha   90.00
_cell.angle_beta   90.00
_cell.angle_gamma   90.00
#
_symmetry.space_group_name_H-M   'P 1'
#
loop_
_entity.id
_entity.type
_entity.pdbx_description
1 polymer ?
#
loop_
_entity_poly.entity_id
_entity_poly.type
_entity_poly.pdbx_seq_one_letter_code
_entity_poly.pdbx_strand_id
1 'polypeptide(L)'
;SIWESREFARAYRPLPEKPFQPWTRTVIEPAAVREYAGKAGRYIYAVNAMYCPLDVSIKLSQDSEVTELSTGRRISPVDGVLTLPLKPYELRSFLAASSTTLADVRVSVPEDTVQALGKRLVALQDALTTNQSKWAAVDRAAHEDLLHDIEGHLDTKRYYQAWRLLESELAD
;
A
#
# COMPACT_ATOMS: atom_id res chain seq x y z
N SER A 1 -14.88 4.87 -10.06
CA SER A 1 -14.37 5.05 -8.68
C SER A 1 -14.06 3.70 -8.06
N ILE A 2 -13.01 3.63 -7.23
CA ILE A 2 -12.61 2.41 -6.50
C ILE A 2 -13.78 1.86 -5.67
N TRP A 3 -14.54 2.75 -5.06
CA TRP A 3 -15.68 2.43 -4.21
C TRP A 3 -16.87 1.80 -4.95
N GLU A 4 -16.90 1.96 -6.27
CA GLU A 4 -17.95 1.44 -7.13
C GLU A 4 -17.61 0.05 -7.69
N SER A 5 -16.39 -0.44 -7.48
CA SER A 5 -16.04 -1.78 -7.93
C SER A 5 -16.79 -2.83 -7.11
N ARG A 6 -17.34 -3.83 -7.81
CA ARG A 6 -18.04 -4.95 -7.16
C ARG A 6 -17.11 -5.73 -6.23
N GLU A 7 -15.85 -5.82 -6.59
CA GLU A 7 -14.82 -6.53 -5.80
C GLU A 7 -14.58 -5.84 -4.47
N PHE A 8 -14.40 -4.52 -4.49
CA PHE A 8 -14.25 -3.72 -3.27
C PHE A 8 -15.48 -3.88 -2.36
N ALA A 9 -16.67 -3.73 -2.91
CA ALA A 9 -17.90 -3.86 -2.15
C ALA A 9 -18.07 -5.24 -1.50
N ARG A 10 -17.68 -6.32 -2.19
CA ARG A 10 -17.72 -7.69 -1.63
C ARG A 10 -16.78 -7.87 -0.45
N ALA A 11 -15.62 -7.23 -0.47
CA ALA A 11 -14.67 -7.30 0.63
C ALA A 11 -15.04 -6.37 1.78
N TYR A 12 -15.63 -5.21 1.49
CA TYR A 12 -15.96 -4.18 2.49
C TYR A 12 -17.27 -4.45 3.23
N ARG A 13 -18.33 -4.84 2.53
CA ARG A 13 -19.69 -5.02 3.12
C ARG A 13 -19.77 -5.99 4.30
N PRO A 14 -19.02 -7.11 4.33
CA PRO A 14 -19.06 -8.02 5.46
C PRO A 14 -18.38 -7.48 6.73
N LEU A 15 -17.63 -6.39 6.63
CA LEU A 15 -16.97 -5.79 7.78
C LEU A 15 -18.00 -5.11 8.69
N PRO A 16 -17.86 -5.22 10.02
CA PRO A 16 -18.75 -4.54 10.95
C PRO A 16 -18.58 -3.01 10.87
N GLU A 17 -19.68 -2.27 11.01
CA GLU A 17 -19.67 -0.81 11.11
C GLU A 17 -19.17 -0.36 12.49
N LYS A 18 -17.90 -0.59 12.74
CA LYS A 18 -17.21 -0.27 13.99
C LYS A 18 -15.88 0.40 13.69
N PRO A 19 -15.34 1.20 14.59
CA PRO A 19 -14.03 1.81 14.40
C PRO A 19 -12.94 0.74 14.40
N PHE A 20 -12.30 0.57 13.26
CA PHE A 20 -11.11 -0.28 13.13
C PHE A 20 -9.88 0.48 13.62
N GLN A 21 -8.99 -0.22 14.28
CA GLN A 21 -7.72 0.32 14.73
C GLN A 21 -6.64 0.08 13.67
N PRO A 22 -5.84 1.12 13.34
CA PRO A 22 -4.69 0.91 12.48
C PRO A 22 -3.66 0.04 13.19
N TRP A 23 -2.97 -0.81 12.44
CA TRP A 23 -1.78 -1.47 12.96
C TRP A 23 -0.65 -0.44 13.04
N THR A 24 -0.21 -0.12 14.27
CA THR A 24 0.57 1.08 14.56
C THR A 24 2.06 0.84 14.82
N ARG A 25 2.53 -0.40 14.77
CA ARG A 25 3.92 -0.73 15.11
C ARG A 25 4.94 -0.19 14.12
N THR A 26 4.55 -0.06 12.85
CA THR A 26 5.38 0.53 11.78
C THR A 26 4.51 1.27 10.78
N VAL A 27 5.10 2.20 10.05
CA VAL A 27 4.46 2.78 8.87
C VAL A 27 4.55 1.74 7.75
N ILE A 28 3.42 1.29 7.26
CA ILE A 28 3.30 0.24 6.24
C ILE A 28 2.82 0.76 4.89
N GLU A 29 2.96 2.06 4.64
CA GLU A 29 2.68 2.60 3.31
C GLU A 29 3.46 1.83 2.24
N PRO A 30 2.85 1.56 1.07
CA PRO A 30 1.60 2.11 0.54
C PRO A 30 0.33 1.32 0.85
N ALA A 31 0.36 0.37 1.73
CA ALA A 31 -0.82 -0.36 2.18
C ALA A 31 -1.28 0.10 3.56
N ALA A 32 -2.57 -0.02 3.84
CA ALA A 32 -3.11 0.14 5.17
C ALA A 32 -3.65 -1.20 5.66
N VAL A 33 -3.26 -1.60 6.86
CA VAL A 33 -3.79 -2.79 7.55
C VAL A 33 -4.49 -2.34 8.82
N ARG A 34 -5.74 -2.76 8.98
CA ARG A 34 -6.57 -2.40 10.12
C ARG A 34 -7.26 -3.62 10.71
N GLU A 35 -7.56 -3.56 12.00
CA GLU A 35 -8.17 -4.65 12.73
C GLU A 35 -9.27 -4.17 13.67
N TYR A 36 -10.20 -5.08 13.95
CA TYR A 36 -11.25 -4.90 14.96
C TYR A 36 -11.55 -6.24 15.65
N ALA A 37 -11.46 -6.26 16.98
CA ALA A 37 -11.83 -7.42 17.79
C ALA A 37 -13.34 -7.39 18.07
N GLY A 38 -14.08 -8.27 17.38
CA GLY A 38 -15.52 -8.42 17.53
C GLY A 38 -15.92 -9.71 18.24
N LYS A 39 -17.23 -9.92 18.41
CA LYS A 39 -17.76 -11.14 19.03
C LYS A 39 -17.50 -12.41 18.22
N ALA A 40 -17.53 -12.29 16.89
CA ALA A 40 -17.30 -13.41 15.97
C ALA A 40 -15.82 -13.78 15.81
N GLY A 41 -14.93 -12.90 16.17
CA GLY A 41 -13.49 -13.05 16.02
C GLY A 41 -12.81 -11.72 15.72
N ARG A 42 -11.58 -11.80 15.22
CA ARG A 42 -10.81 -10.62 14.80
C ARG A 42 -10.99 -10.36 13.32
N TYR A 43 -11.59 -9.23 13.01
CA TYR A 43 -11.70 -8.74 11.64
C TYR A 43 -10.42 -8.01 11.26
N ILE A 44 -9.91 -8.31 10.07
CA ILE A 44 -8.68 -7.73 9.52
C ILE A 44 -8.98 -7.31 8.08
N TYR A 45 -8.56 -6.12 7.68
CA TYR A 45 -8.52 -5.79 6.28
C TYR A 45 -7.19 -5.14 5.90
N ALA A 46 -6.79 -5.38 4.66
CA ALA A 46 -5.66 -4.74 4.01
C ALA A 46 -6.14 -4.04 2.73
N VAL A 47 -5.69 -2.82 2.51
CA VAL A 47 -6.00 -2.04 1.32
C VAL A 47 -4.72 -1.53 0.68
N ASN A 48 -4.62 -1.71 -0.64
CA ASN A 48 -3.53 -1.16 -1.44
C ASN A 48 -3.89 0.24 -1.92
N ALA A 49 -3.08 1.23 -1.55
CA ALA A 49 -3.28 2.63 -1.95
C ALA A 49 -2.53 3.01 -3.23
N MET A 50 -1.82 2.05 -3.88
CA MET A 50 -1.05 2.29 -5.10
C MET A 50 -1.75 1.81 -6.37
N TYR A 51 -1.32 2.38 -7.49
CA TYR A 51 -1.73 2.02 -8.85
C TYR A 51 -1.14 0.70 -9.36
N CYS A 52 -0.24 0.07 -8.60
CA CYS A 52 0.43 -1.17 -8.94
C CYS A 52 0.11 -2.27 -7.92
N PRO A 53 0.28 -3.55 -8.29
CA PRO A 53 0.16 -4.65 -7.34
C PRO A 53 1.17 -4.56 -6.20
N LEU A 54 0.78 -5.04 -5.03
CA LEU A 54 1.62 -5.19 -3.84
C LEU A 54 1.44 -6.57 -3.24
N ASP A 55 2.42 -7.00 -2.44
CA ASP A 55 2.26 -8.10 -1.51
C ASP A 55 2.28 -7.58 -0.08
N VAL A 56 1.27 -7.96 0.70
CA VAL A 56 1.19 -7.68 2.13
C VAL A 56 1.35 -9.00 2.87
N SER A 57 2.33 -9.07 3.77
CA SER A 57 2.56 -10.23 4.63
C SER A 57 2.19 -9.89 6.06
N ILE A 58 1.23 -10.62 6.63
CA ILE A 58 0.76 -10.42 8.00
C ILE A 58 1.20 -11.63 8.83
N LYS A 59 2.08 -11.39 9.80
CA LYS A 59 2.45 -12.40 10.80
C LYS A 59 1.38 -12.45 11.86
N LEU A 60 0.76 -13.62 12.00
CA LEU A 60 -0.24 -13.90 13.04
C LEU A 60 0.41 -14.54 14.26
N SER A 61 -0.19 -14.34 15.42
CA SER A 61 0.27 -14.95 16.69
C SER A 61 0.03 -16.46 16.74
N GLN A 62 -0.86 -16.96 15.90
CA GLN A 62 -1.24 -18.37 15.82
C GLN A 62 -1.32 -18.81 14.37
N ASP A 63 -0.94 -20.07 14.12
CA ASP A 63 -1.03 -20.71 12.81
C ASP A 63 -2.43 -21.32 12.62
N SER A 64 -3.45 -20.48 12.65
CA SER A 64 -4.85 -20.88 12.48
C SER A 64 -5.42 -20.33 11.17
N GLU A 65 -6.35 -21.08 10.58
CA GLU A 65 -7.05 -20.64 9.37
C GLU A 65 -7.77 -19.31 9.58
N VAL A 66 -7.76 -18.49 8.54
CA VAL A 66 -8.58 -17.27 8.43
C VAL A 66 -9.61 -17.45 7.32
N THR A 67 -10.75 -16.81 7.46
CA THR A 67 -11.80 -16.83 6.42
C THR A 67 -11.76 -15.51 5.65
N GLU A 68 -11.59 -15.58 4.34
CA GLU A 68 -11.74 -14.41 3.48
C GLU A 68 -13.23 -14.07 3.34
N LEU A 69 -13.60 -12.86 3.73
CA LEU A 69 -15.01 -12.49 3.87
C LEU A 69 -15.74 -12.32 2.53
N SER A 70 -15.04 -11.92 1.48
CA SER A 70 -15.65 -11.73 0.16
C SER A 70 -16.07 -13.03 -0.52
N THR A 71 -15.40 -14.13 -0.18
CA THR A 71 -15.60 -15.43 -0.85
C THR A 71 -16.04 -16.55 0.09
N GLY A 72 -15.90 -16.36 1.41
CA GLY A 72 -16.07 -17.41 2.42
C GLY A 72 -14.96 -18.45 2.40
N ARG A 73 -13.91 -18.25 1.61
CA ARG A 73 -12.80 -19.19 1.46
C ARG A 73 -11.93 -19.19 2.73
N ARG A 74 -11.54 -20.38 3.18
CA ARG A 74 -10.56 -20.55 4.25
C ARG A 74 -9.15 -20.51 3.68
N ILE A 75 -8.28 -19.79 4.35
CA ILE A 75 -6.87 -19.64 3.99
C ILE A 75 -6.03 -20.04 5.20
N SER A 76 -5.08 -20.96 4.98
CA SER A 76 -4.12 -21.37 5.99
C SER A 76 -2.86 -20.53 5.87
N PRO A 77 -2.45 -19.79 6.91
CA PRO A 77 -1.14 -19.15 6.94
C PRO A 77 -0.02 -20.18 6.81
N VAL A 78 1.09 -19.80 6.23
CA VAL A 78 2.29 -20.62 6.15
C VAL A 78 3.30 -20.11 7.19
N ASP A 79 3.69 -20.95 8.12
CA ASP A 79 4.55 -20.57 9.25
C ASP A 79 4.01 -19.34 10.02
N GLY A 80 2.69 -19.27 10.17
CA GLY A 80 2.00 -18.18 10.83
C GLY A 80 1.93 -16.88 9.98
N VAL A 81 2.33 -16.91 8.72
CA VAL A 81 2.32 -15.74 7.82
C VAL A 81 1.21 -15.87 6.79
N LEU A 82 0.32 -14.88 6.79
CA LEU A 82 -0.71 -14.70 5.77
C LEU A 82 -0.14 -13.78 4.69
N THR A 83 0.13 -14.31 3.51
CA THR A 83 0.62 -13.54 2.36
C THR A 83 -0.55 -13.17 1.46
N LEU A 84 -0.75 -11.86 1.25
CA LEU A 84 -1.87 -11.31 0.51
C LEU A 84 -1.36 -10.54 -0.71
N PRO A 85 -1.45 -11.13 -1.92
CA PRO A 85 -1.33 -10.34 -3.13
C PRO A 85 -2.51 -9.38 -3.23
N LEU A 86 -2.22 -8.09 -3.40
CA LEU A 86 -3.22 -7.04 -3.59
C LEU A 86 -3.07 -6.43 -4.98
N LYS A 87 -4.13 -6.45 -5.77
CA LYS A 87 -4.22 -5.70 -7.02
C LYS A 87 -4.19 -4.19 -6.75
N PRO A 88 -3.97 -3.34 -7.76
CA PRO A 88 -4.09 -1.90 -7.58
C PRO A 88 -5.41 -1.52 -6.92
N TYR A 89 -5.34 -0.74 -5.85
CA TYR A 89 -6.48 -0.23 -5.09
C TYR A 89 -7.42 -1.30 -4.52
N GLU A 90 -6.97 -2.54 -4.40
CA GLU A 90 -7.77 -3.63 -3.85
C GLU A 90 -7.84 -3.57 -2.32
N LEU A 91 -9.01 -3.91 -1.79
CA LEU A 91 -9.24 -4.22 -0.39
C LEU A 91 -9.54 -5.71 -0.26
N ARG A 92 -8.84 -6.40 0.64
CA ARG A 92 -9.14 -7.77 1.06
C ARG A 92 -9.44 -7.81 2.56
N SER A 93 -10.44 -8.58 2.95
CA SER A 93 -10.93 -8.64 4.33
C SER A 93 -11.05 -10.07 4.83
N PHE A 94 -10.76 -10.27 6.12
CA PHE A 94 -10.63 -11.59 6.73
C PHE A 94 -11.22 -11.61 8.14
N LEU A 95 -11.66 -12.80 8.54
CA LEU A 95 -12.04 -13.09 9.91
C LEU A 95 -11.10 -14.17 10.45
N ALA A 96 -10.41 -13.85 11.53
CA ALA A 96 -9.55 -14.76 12.30
C ALA A 96 -10.18 -15.11 13.65
N ALA A 97 -9.65 -16.13 14.31
CA ALA A 97 -10.08 -16.48 15.67
C ALA A 97 -9.83 -15.31 16.64
N SER A 98 -10.68 -15.19 17.67
CA SER A 98 -10.60 -14.11 18.67
C SER A 98 -9.26 -14.03 19.39
N SER A 99 -8.59 -15.17 19.58
CA SER A 99 -7.27 -15.27 20.21
C SER A 99 -6.12 -14.89 19.30
N THR A 100 -6.36 -14.77 17.99
CA THR A 100 -5.33 -14.41 17.01
C THR A 100 -5.08 -12.91 17.05
N THR A 101 -3.82 -12.50 17.09
CA THR A 101 -3.38 -11.10 17.01
C THR A 101 -2.39 -10.93 15.85
N LEU A 102 -2.23 -9.70 15.38
CA LEU A 102 -1.23 -9.35 14.38
C LEU A 102 0.11 -9.08 15.09
N ALA A 103 1.12 -9.87 14.77
CA ALA A 103 2.45 -9.73 15.36
C ALA A 103 3.36 -8.82 14.53
N ASP A 104 3.27 -8.89 13.20
CA ASP A 104 4.06 -8.06 12.28
C ASP A 104 3.32 -7.90 10.95
N VAL A 105 3.57 -6.80 10.26
CA VAL A 105 3.07 -6.53 8.91
C VAL A 105 4.20 -6.00 8.05
N ARG A 106 4.36 -6.57 6.87
CA ARG A 106 5.35 -6.16 5.88
C ARG A 106 4.69 -5.95 4.52
N VAL A 107 5.16 -4.96 3.80
CA VAL A 107 4.72 -4.64 2.44
C VAL A 107 5.89 -4.80 1.49
N SER A 108 5.68 -5.51 0.40
CA SER A 108 6.66 -5.69 -0.67
C SER A 108 6.14 -5.08 -1.96
N VAL A 109 6.91 -4.16 -2.54
CA VAL A 109 6.63 -3.56 -3.85
C VAL A 109 7.33 -4.38 -4.93
N PRO A 110 6.63 -4.79 -6.00
CA PRO A 110 7.24 -5.52 -7.09
C PRO A 110 8.41 -4.78 -7.75
N GLU A 111 9.44 -5.51 -8.14
CA GLU A 111 10.66 -4.95 -8.72
C GLU A 111 10.39 -4.15 -10.01
N ASP A 112 9.49 -4.60 -10.85
CA ASP A 112 9.10 -3.89 -12.07
C ASP A 112 8.47 -2.52 -11.77
N THR A 113 7.73 -2.38 -10.68
CA THR A 113 7.21 -1.10 -10.19
C THR A 113 8.34 -0.18 -9.73
N VAL A 114 9.30 -0.72 -8.97
CA VAL A 114 10.48 0.05 -8.53
C VAL A 114 11.26 0.57 -9.73
N GLN A 115 11.48 -0.27 -10.73
CA GLN A 115 12.14 0.12 -11.98
C GLN A 115 11.36 1.18 -12.76
N ALA A 116 10.04 1.05 -12.84
CA ALA A 116 9.18 2.03 -13.51
C ALA A 116 9.23 3.41 -12.82
N LEU A 117 9.25 3.46 -11.50
CA LEU A 117 9.45 4.70 -10.74
C LEU A 117 10.81 5.33 -11.02
N GLY A 118 11.86 4.53 -11.07
CA GLY A 118 13.21 4.99 -11.43
C GLY A 118 13.27 5.59 -12.83
N LYS A 119 12.64 4.96 -13.81
CA LYS A 119 12.54 5.49 -15.19
C LYS A 119 11.78 6.81 -15.27
N ARG A 120 10.69 6.95 -14.51
CA ARG A 120 9.95 8.22 -14.43
C ARG A 120 10.77 9.35 -13.83
N LEU A 121 11.58 9.04 -12.81
CA LEU A 121 12.50 10.01 -12.23
C LEU A 121 13.53 10.49 -13.26
N VAL A 122 14.14 9.58 -14.00
CA VAL A 122 15.11 9.92 -15.06
C VAL A 122 14.45 10.78 -16.14
N ALA A 123 13.24 10.43 -16.57
CA ALA A 123 12.50 11.23 -17.56
C ALA A 123 12.21 12.65 -17.06
N LEU A 124 11.88 12.80 -15.78
CA LEU A 124 11.68 14.12 -15.16
C LEU A 124 12.98 14.92 -15.10
N GLN A 125 14.09 14.29 -14.71
CA GLN A 125 15.42 14.92 -14.71
C GLN A 125 15.81 15.43 -16.09
N ASP A 126 15.60 14.61 -17.13
CA ASP A 126 15.90 14.98 -18.53
C ASP A 126 15.03 16.14 -19.00
N ALA A 127 13.73 16.13 -18.68
CA ALA A 127 12.82 17.21 -19.02
C ALA A 127 13.21 18.53 -18.35
N LEU A 128 13.62 18.50 -17.10
CA LEU A 128 14.10 19.66 -16.35
C LEU A 128 15.39 20.21 -16.94
N THR A 129 16.35 19.36 -17.27
CA THR A 129 17.62 19.76 -17.89
C THR A 129 17.39 20.41 -19.25
N THR A 130 16.54 19.83 -20.10
CA THR A 130 16.20 20.34 -21.43
C THR A 130 15.53 21.71 -21.38
N ASN A 131 14.69 21.97 -20.38
CA ASN A 131 13.93 23.22 -20.26
C ASN A 131 14.56 24.24 -19.29
N GLN A 132 15.75 23.96 -18.78
CA GLN A 132 16.40 24.74 -17.73
C GLN A 132 16.55 26.24 -18.09
N SER A 133 16.82 26.55 -19.36
CA SER A 133 16.96 27.92 -19.83
C SER A 133 15.66 28.72 -19.90
N LYS A 134 14.51 28.04 -19.86
CA LYS A 134 13.18 28.63 -19.96
C LYS A 134 12.57 29.03 -18.62
N TRP A 135 13.20 28.64 -17.53
CA TRP A 135 12.63 28.79 -16.17
C TRP A 135 13.36 29.86 -15.39
N ALA A 136 12.62 30.53 -14.51
CA ALA A 136 13.19 31.42 -13.51
C ALA A 136 14.06 30.63 -12.51
N ALA A 137 15.05 31.29 -11.91
CA ALA A 137 15.97 30.65 -10.95
C ALA A 137 15.25 30.02 -9.77
N VAL A 138 14.16 30.65 -9.30
CA VAL A 138 13.34 30.14 -8.20
C VAL A 138 12.65 28.82 -8.59
N ASP A 139 12.11 28.74 -9.79
CA ASP A 139 11.44 27.53 -10.29
C ASP A 139 12.43 26.37 -10.46
N ARG A 140 13.64 26.66 -10.95
CA ARG A 140 14.71 25.68 -11.06
C ARG A 140 15.10 25.12 -9.71
N ALA A 141 15.28 25.98 -8.71
CA ALA A 141 15.63 25.55 -7.34
C ALA A 141 14.53 24.65 -6.74
N ALA A 142 13.26 25.00 -6.91
CA ALA A 142 12.14 24.21 -6.44
C ALA A 142 12.08 22.83 -7.10
N HIS A 143 12.37 22.73 -8.40
CA HIS A 143 12.41 21.45 -9.12
C HIS A 143 13.61 20.58 -8.72
N GLU A 144 14.78 21.21 -8.51
CA GLU A 144 15.95 20.48 -7.99
C GLU A 144 15.70 19.91 -6.62
N ASP A 145 15.06 20.66 -5.72
CA ASP A 145 14.66 20.18 -4.38
C ASP A 145 13.68 19.01 -4.48
N LEU A 146 12.69 19.09 -5.37
CA LEU A 146 11.74 18.01 -5.63
C LEU A 146 12.42 16.74 -6.12
N LEU A 147 13.33 16.84 -7.10
CA LEU A 147 14.10 15.70 -7.60
C LEU A 147 14.92 15.06 -6.49
N HIS A 148 15.56 15.86 -5.66
CA HIS A 148 16.35 15.39 -4.53
C HIS A 148 15.47 14.64 -3.51
N ASP A 149 14.28 15.14 -3.22
CA ASP A 149 13.31 14.48 -2.33
C ASP A 149 12.84 13.14 -2.90
N ILE A 150 12.53 13.07 -4.21
CA ILE A 150 12.13 11.84 -4.88
C ILE A 150 13.26 10.81 -4.84
N GLU A 151 14.48 11.21 -5.17
CA GLU A 151 15.67 10.34 -5.07
C GLU A 151 15.86 9.80 -3.66
N GLY A 152 15.76 10.65 -2.64
CA GLY A 152 15.88 10.26 -1.25
C GLY A 152 14.81 9.25 -0.83
N HIS A 153 13.58 9.39 -1.31
CA HIS A 153 12.52 8.41 -1.04
C HIS A 153 12.79 7.07 -1.74
N LEU A 154 13.26 7.07 -2.99
CA LEU A 154 13.61 5.84 -3.71
C LEU A 154 14.79 5.12 -3.05
N ASP A 155 15.83 5.84 -2.65
CA ASP A 155 17.01 5.27 -1.99
C ASP A 155 16.68 4.64 -0.64
N THR A 156 15.69 5.19 0.06
CA THR A 156 15.22 4.68 1.35
C THR A 156 14.01 3.75 1.23
N LYS A 157 13.68 3.30 0.02
CA LYS A 157 12.56 2.38 -0.28
C LYS A 157 11.19 2.90 0.14
N ARG A 158 11.01 4.20 0.18
CA ARG A 158 9.73 4.87 0.42
C ARG A 158 9.01 5.13 -0.92
N TYR A 159 8.63 4.05 -1.59
CA TYR A 159 8.09 4.09 -2.96
C TYR A 159 6.77 4.83 -3.09
N TYR A 160 5.90 4.75 -2.08
CA TYR A 160 4.63 5.47 -2.08
C TYR A 160 4.82 6.98 -2.06
N GLN A 161 5.74 7.48 -1.24
CA GLN A 161 6.08 8.90 -1.17
C GLN A 161 6.72 9.38 -2.47
N ALA A 162 7.65 8.61 -3.04
CA ALA A 162 8.26 8.91 -4.33
C ALA A 162 7.22 8.97 -5.44
N TRP A 163 6.31 8.01 -5.50
CA TRP A 163 5.21 7.99 -6.48
C TRP A 163 4.30 9.20 -6.33
N ARG A 164 3.91 9.56 -5.13
CA ARG A 164 3.05 10.73 -4.90
C ARG A 164 3.68 12.02 -5.39
N LEU A 165 4.97 12.22 -5.16
CA LEU A 165 5.69 13.38 -5.65
C LEU A 165 5.79 13.39 -7.19
N LEU A 166 6.08 12.24 -7.81
CA LEU A 166 6.10 12.11 -9.27
C LEU A 166 4.73 12.41 -9.90
N GLU A 167 3.64 11.94 -9.29
CA GLU A 167 2.27 12.20 -9.77
C GLU A 167 1.90 13.69 -9.67
N SER A 168 2.32 14.38 -8.62
CA SER A 168 2.03 15.82 -8.45
C SER A 168 2.66 16.66 -9.56
N GLU A 169 3.83 16.29 -10.07
CA GLU A 169 4.50 17.01 -11.17
C GLU A 169 3.91 16.66 -12.54
N LEU A 170 3.40 15.45 -12.72
CA LEU A 170 2.78 15.06 -14.00
C LEU A 170 1.36 15.60 -14.17
N ALA A 171 0.74 16.08 -13.09
CA ALA A 171 -0.58 16.71 -13.12
C ALA A 171 -0.53 18.19 -13.54
N ASP A 172 0.63 18.81 -13.46
CA ASP A 172 0.93 20.19 -13.88
C ASP A 172 1.60 20.21 -15.27
#